data_2a65682e7f986ba0ba8f85aa390cd946
#
_entry.id   2a65682e7f986ba0ba8f85aa390cd946
#
_cell.length_a   1.000
_cell.length_b   1.000
_cell.length_c   1.000
_cell.angle_alpha   90.00
_cell.angle_beta   90.00
_cell.angle_gamma   90.00
#
_symmetry.space_group_name_H-M   'P 1'
#
loop_
_entity.id
_entity.type
_entity.pdbx_description
1 polymer ?
#
loop_
_entity_poly.entity_id
_entity_poly.type
_entity_poly.pdbx_seq_one_letter_code
_entity_poly.pdbx_strand_id
1 'polypeptide(L)'
;MSLHMTPQGDRTQIAIYGKRNAGKSSLINAITGQPLAIVSDVKGTTTDPVSKAMEILPIGPCMLIDTPGLDDEGELGQKRIQKAMQVLNKTDIAIVVLDIAALSKEELESECGLPFKECEVLAQIEERKIPAILVLNQTDKLTTESMQQIQHSIMQKNPSLPVIAVSAKNGTGIQELKDAMIQKAPDVDCKLHIIGDKVEAGDIVVLVVPVDSAAPKGRLIMPQQQVIRDLLDHQAVAVVTQVPELGNVLERLKGQVKLVITDSQAFKEVAQIV
;
A
#
# COMPACT_ATOMS: atom_id res chain seq x y z
N MET A 1 -8.56 12.55 -8.84
CA MET A 1 -9.18 12.40 -7.48
C MET A 1 -8.26 13.02 -6.47
N SER A 2 -8.76 13.76 -5.48
CA SER A 2 -7.87 14.37 -4.48
C SER A 2 -7.35 13.29 -3.53
N LEU A 3 -6.02 13.22 -3.33
CA LEU A 3 -5.32 12.31 -2.39
C LEU A 3 -5.93 12.28 -0.97
N HIS A 4 -6.64 13.33 -0.58
CA HIS A 4 -7.29 13.44 0.74
C HIS A 4 -8.60 12.65 0.88
N MET A 5 -9.15 12.10 -0.19
CA MET A 5 -10.45 11.42 -0.19
C MET A 5 -10.37 9.89 -0.13
N THR A 6 -9.21 9.30 -0.38
CA THR A 6 -9.03 7.84 -0.27
C THR A 6 -8.69 7.48 1.18
N PRO A 7 -9.46 6.61 1.85
CA PRO A 7 -9.15 6.14 3.19
C PRO A 7 -7.81 5.45 3.26
N GLN A 8 -7.24 5.42 4.46
CA GLN A 8 -5.93 4.79 4.67
C GLN A 8 -5.94 3.29 4.36
N GLY A 9 -7.06 2.60 4.56
CA GLY A 9 -7.19 1.16 4.30
C GLY A 9 -7.20 0.78 2.81
N ASP A 10 -7.54 1.72 1.92
CA ASP A 10 -7.62 1.47 0.47
C ASP A 10 -6.34 1.89 -0.27
N ARG A 11 -5.33 2.34 0.47
CA ARG A 11 -4.04 2.74 -0.11
C ARG A 11 -3.07 1.57 -0.03
N THR A 12 -2.30 1.36 -1.08
CA THR A 12 -1.20 0.39 -1.05
C THR A 12 -0.18 0.80 0.00
N GLN A 13 0.02 -0.04 1.00
CA GLN A 13 0.92 0.21 2.13
C GLN A 13 2.34 -0.23 1.76
N ILE A 14 3.25 0.71 1.63
CA ILE A 14 4.65 0.46 1.27
C ILE A 14 5.52 0.82 2.46
N ALA A 15 6.05 -0.19 3.14
CA ALA A 15 6.87 0.01 4.32
C ALA A 15 8.37 -0.09 4.01
N ILE A 16 9.16 0.82 4.60
CA ILE A 16 10.58 0.95 4.33
C ILE A 16 11.36 0.58 5.59
N TYR A 17 12.14 -0.50 5.50
CA TYR A 17 12.96 -1.09 6.55
C TYR A 17 14.44 -0.84 6.32
N GLY A 18 15.24 -0.94 7.36
CA GLY A 18 16.71 -0.83 7.29
C GLY A 18 17.30 -0.19 8.54
N LYS A 19 18.62 -0.29 8.68
CA LYS A 19 19.36 0.31 9.79
C LYS A 19 19.14 1.83 9.90
N ARG A 20 19.46 2.37 11.05
CA ARG A 20 19.56 3.82 11.24
C ARG A 20 20.58 4.38 10.23
N ASN A 21 20.32 5.55 9.69
CA ASN A 21 21.16 6.22 8.70
C ASN A 21 21.32 5.50 7.34
N ALA A 22 20.63 4.39 7.07
CA ALA A 22 20.58 3.78 5.73
C ALA A 22 19.94 4.70 4.67
N GLY A 23 19.35 5.82 5.09
CA GLY A 23 18.77 6.82 4.21
C GLY A 23 17.29 6.58 3.87
N LYS A 24 16.54 5.86 4.72
CA LYS A 24 15.11 5.59 4.53
C LYS A 24 14.28 6.86 4.29
N SER A 25 14.38 7.84 5.18
CA SER A 25 13.65 9.10 5.05
C SER A 25 14.10 9.93 3.84
N SER A 26 15.39 9.89 3.48
CA SER A 26 15.90 10.52 2.25
C SER A 26 15.35 9.83 1.01
N LEU A 27 15.23 8.50 1.04
CA LEU A 27 14.63 7.70 -0.04
C LEU A 27 13.16 8.07 -0.25
N ILE A 28 12.38 8.18 0.85
CA ILE A 28 10.98 8.63 0.80
C ILE A 28 10.88 10.00 0.14
N ASN A 29 11.76 10.94 0.50
CA ASN A 29 11.79 12.27 -0.11
C ASN A 29 12.10 12.21 -1.61
N ALA A 30 13.07 11.41 -2.00
CA ALA A 30 13.43 11.23 -3.41
C ALA A 30 12.29 10.60 -4.22
N ILE A 31 11.60 9.59 -3.67
CA ILE A 31 10.43 8.96 -4.30
C ILE A 31 9.28 9.96 -4.48
N THR A 32 9.02 10.78 -3.45
CA THR A 32 7.89 11.72 -3.46
C THR A 32 8.17 13.04 -4.19
N GLY A 33 9.45 13.34 -4.47
CA GLY A 33 9.85 14.59 -5.11
C GLY A 33 9.62 15.85 -4.24
N GLN A 34 9.37 15.68 -2.94
CA GLN A 34 9.10 16.77 -2.01
C GLN A 34 9.97 16.61 -0.76
N PRO A 35 10.60 17.67 -0.26
CA PRO A 35 11.26 17.63 1.03
C PRO A 35 10.21 17.30 2.10
N LEU A 36 10.56 16.43 3.03
CA LEU A 36 9.71 16.07 4.17
C LEU A 36 9.41 17.35 4.98
N ALA A 37 8.26 17.97 4.71
CA ALA A 37 7.60 18.69 5.77
C ALA A 37 7.09 17.61 6.73
N ILE A 38 7.67 17.55 7.91
CA ILE A 38 7.16 16.74 9.02
C ILE A 38 5.78 17.29 9.35
N VAL A 39 4.75 16.75 8.73
CA VAL A 39 3.37 16.94 9.18
C VAL A 39 3.10 15.81 10.17
N SER A 40 3.74 15.92 11.32
CA SER A 40 3.28 15.26 12.52
C SER A 40 2.32 16.23 13.19
N ASP A 41 1.04 16.00 13.08
CA ASP A 41 0.00 16.74 13.80
C ASP A 41 0.00 16.47 15.31
N VAL A 42 0.98 15.72 15.83
CA VAL A 42 1.15 15.49 17.27
C VAL A 42 2.62 15.63 17.63
N LYS A 43 2.96 16.74 18.26
CA LYS A 43 4.22 16.91 19.00
C LYS A 43 4.19 15.96 20.21
N GLY A 44 4.96 14.89 20.16
CA GLY A 44 5.20 14.05 21.33
C GLY A 44 5.52 12.61 20.98
N THR A 45 6.79 12.26 21.13
CA THR A 45 7.40 10.92 21.09
C THR A 45 7.68 10.34 19.69
N THR A 46 8.93 10.46 19.30
CA THR A 46 9.65 9.91 18.15
C THR A 46 9.67 8.36 18.05
N THR A 47 8.62 7.67 18.44
CA THR A 47 8.53 6.21 18.43
C THR A 47 7.53 5.65 17.44
N ASP A 48 6.71 6.48 16.79
CA ASP A 48 5.71 6.02 15.85
C ASP A 48 6.21 6.12 14.40
N PRO A 49 5.87 5.14 13.53
CA PRO A 49 6.22 5.19 12.11
C PRO A 49 5.60 6.42 11.45
N VAL A 50 6.42 7.15 10.68
CA VAL A 50 5.94 8.32 9.93
C VAL A 50 5.38 7.83 8.60
N SER A 51 4.13 8.18 8.31
CA SER A 51 3.45 7.79 7.09
C SER A 51 3.27 8.97 6.14
N LYS A 52 3.51 8.78 4.85
CA LYS A 52 3.31 9.79 3.82
C LYS A 52 2.43 9.25 2.70
N ALA A 53 1.32 9.94 2.44
CA ALA A 53 0.43 9.62 1.34
C ALA A 53 0.97 10.17 0.03
N MET A 54 0.93 9.36 -1.03
CA MET A 54 1.25 9.78 -2.39
C MET A 54 0.47 8.96 -3.41
N GLU A 55 0.55 9.35 -4.68
CA GLU A 55 0.01 8.58 -5.79
C GLU A 55 1.17 8.11 -6.68
N ILE A 56 1.19 6.82 -6.98
CA ILE A 56 2.14 6.19 -7.90
C ILE A 56 1.34 5.53 -9.01
N LEU A 57 1.36 6.10 -10.21
CA LEU A 57 0.68 5.49 -11.35
C LEU A 57 1.52 4.32 -11.94
N PRO A 58 0.92 3.17 -12.27
CA PRO A 58 -0.52 2.84 -12.23
C PRO A 58 -1.02 2.25 -10.90
N ILE A 59 -0.20 2.10 -9.85
CA ILE A 59 -0.62 1.52 -8.55
C ILE A 59 -1.79 2.31 -7.94
N GLY A 60 -1.82 3.65 -8.13
CA GLY A 60 -2.80 4.54 -7.54
C GLY A 60 -2.37 5.09 -6.16
N PRO A 61 -3.32 5.33 -5.23
CA PRO A 61 -3.02 5.89 -3.92
C PRO A 61 -2.16 4.97 -3.08
N CYS A 62 -1.01 5.46 -2.61
CA CYS A 62 -0.05 4.73 -1.79
C CYS A 62 0.19 5.42 -0.45
N MET A 63 0.62 4.65 0.53
CA MET A 63 1.10 5.11 1.82
C MET A 63 2.53 4.63 2.03
N LEU A 64 3.51 5.53 1.97
CA LEU A 64 4.89 5.22 2.34
C LEU A 64 5.05 5.31 3.85
N ILE A 65 5.58 4.28 4.46
CA ILE A 65 5.73 4.17 5.92
C ILE A 65 7.22 4.10 6.24
N ASP A 66 7.75 5.15 6.90
CA ASP A 66 9.12 5.15 7.44
C ASP A 66 9.15 4.39 8.75
N THR A 67 9.87 3.26 8.80
CA THR A 67 9.97 2.47 10.02
C THR A 67 11.19 2.90 10.85
N PRO A 68 11.16 2.71 12.18
CA PRO A 68 12.33 2.87 13.04
C PRO A 68 13.52 2.02 12.58
N GLY A 69 14.74 2.43 12.92
CA GLY A 69 15.96 1.68 12.59
C GLY A 69 15.97 0.28 13.21
N LEU A 70 16.48 -0.70 12.47
CA LEU A 70 16.57 -2.09 12.91
C LEU A 70 17.70 -2.32 13.94
N ASP A 71 18.61 -1.37 14.07
CA ASP A 71 19.82 -1.40 14.90
C ASP A 71 19.69 -0.62 16.20
N ASP A 72 18.50 -0.14 16.54
CA ASP A 72 18.26 0.57 17.80
C ASP A 72 18.50 -0.38 18.99
N GLU A 73 19.30 0.06 19.97
CA GLU A 73 19.68 -0.71 21.16
C GLU A 73 18.92 -0.28 22.40
N GLY A 74 18.92 -1.15 23.43
CA GLY A 74 18.26 -0.92 24.72
C GLY A 74 16.76 -1.18 24.71
N GLU A 75 16.09 -0.99 25.84
CA GLU A 75 14.64 -1.27 25.99
C GLU A 75 13.77 -0.46 25.02
N LEU A 76 14.13 0.79 24.76
CA LEU A 76 13.41 1.63 23.80
C LEU A 76 13.64 1.15 22.37
N GLY A 77 14.85 0.65 22.06
CA GLY A 77 15.19 0.07 20.78
C GLY A 77 14.38 -1.19 20.48
N GLN A 78 14.26 -2.09 21.45
CA GLN A 78 13.44 -3.31 21.29
C GLN A 78 11.96 -2.98 21.01
N LYS A 79 11.40 -1.99 21.70
CA LYS A 79 10.02 -1.52 21.44
C LYS A 79 9.87 -0.94 20.02
N ARG A 80 10.88 -0.22 19.53
CA ARG A 80 10.89 0.32 18.15
C ARG A 80 10.96 -0.79 17.10
N ILE A 81 11.82 -1.80 17.32
CA ILE A 81 11.90 -2.96 16.44
C ILE A 81 10.56 -3.71 16.43
N GLN A 82 9.93 -3.92 17.61
CA GLN A 82 8.59 -4.54 17.66
C GLN A 82 7.55 -3.74 16.88
N LYS A 83 7.57 -2.40 16.98
CA LYS A 83 6.67 -1.54 16.17
C LYS A 83 6.96 -1.65 14.67
N ALA A 84 8.24 -1.69 14.27
CA ALA A 84 8.61 -1.91 12.87
C ALA A 84 8.07 -3.26 12.36
N MET A 85 8.15 -4.31 13.18
CA MET A 85 7.60 -5.63 12.85
C MET A 85 6.06 -5.66 12.82
N GLN A 86 5.39 -4.87 13.67
CA GLN A 86 3.93 -4.73 13.61
C GLN A 86 3.46 -4.08 12.29
N VAL A 87 4.28 -3.20 11.70
CA VAL A 87 3.98 -2.59 10.41
C VAL A 87 3.91 -3.64 9.30
N LEU A 88 4.68 -4.75 9.38
CA LEU A 88 4.61 -5.85 8.41
C LEU A 88 3.19 -6.39 8.22
N ASN A 89 2.38 -6.41 9.28
CA ASN A 89 1.00 -6.91 9.21
C ASN A 89 0.07 -6.05 8.33
N LYS A 90 0.52 -4.84 7.96
CA LYS A 90 -0.23 -3.87 7.13
C LYS A 90 0.48 -3.60 5.81
N THR A 91 1.59 -4.27 5.55
CA THR A 91 2.48 -3.97 4.43
C THR A 91 2.08 -4.79 3.21
N ASP A 92 1.81 -4.11 2.10
CA ASP A 92 1.57 -4.73 0.79
C ASP A 92 2.88 -4.90 0.01
N ILE A 93 3.83 -3.96 0.16
CA ILE A 93 5.17 -4.02 -0.44
C ILE A 93 6.19 -3.62 0.62
N ALA A 94 7.22 -4.43 0.82
CA ALA A 94 8.33 -4.13 1.72
C ALA A 94 9.56 -3.67 0.93
N ILE A 95 10.15 -2.55 1.35
CA ILE A 95 11.42 -2.06 0.81
C ILE A 95 12.47 -2.16 1.91
N VAL A 96 13.51 -2.96 1.70
CA VAL A 96 14.64 -3.06 2.63
C VAL A 96 15.79 -2.23 2.10
N VAL A 97 16.23 -1.23 2.86
CA VAL A 97 17.24 -0.24 2.46
C VAL A 97 18.55 -0.51 3.17
N LEU A 98 19.60 -0.65 2.39
CA LEU A 98 20.99 -0.81 2.85
C LEU A 98 21.82 0.43 2.48
N ASP A 99 22.71 0.84 3.38
CA ASP A 99 23.83 1.72 3.03
C ASP A 99 24.92 0.86 2.38
N ILE A 100 25.02 0.92 1.03
CA ILE A 100 25.98 0.10 0.29
C ILE A 100 27.45 0.43 0.64
N ALA A 101 27.72 1.67 1.08
CA ALA A 101 29.06 2.11 1.44
C ALA A 101 29.47 1.65 2.85
N ALA A 102 28.52 1.23 3.68
CA ALA A 102 28.76 0.74 5.04
C ALA A 102 28.82 -0.79 5.14
N LEU A 103 28.62 -1.52 4.04
CA LEU A 103 28.68 -2.98 4.04
C LEU A 103 30.13 -3.47 4.24
N SER A 104 30.31 -4.34 5.22
CA SER A 104 31.61 -4.99 5.47
C SER A 104 31.81 -6.18 4.52
N LYS A 105 33.08 -6.61 4.39
CA LYS A 105 33.40 -7.81 3.59
C LYS A 105 32.78 -9.07 4.19
N GLU A 106 32.78 -9.17 5.53
CA GLU A 106 32.18 -10.29 6.24
C GLU A 106 30.65 -10.37 5.99
N GLU A 107 29.96 -9.23 5.97
CA GLU A 107 28.54 -9.18 5.64
C GLU A 107 28.27 -9.63 4.19
N LEU A 108 29.10 -9.19 3.24
CA LEU A 108 28.99 -9.61 1.86
C LEU A 108 29.33 -11.10 1.65
N GLU A 109 30.21 -11.68 2.46
CA GLU A 109 30.58 -13.11 2.43
C GLU A 109 29.57 -13.99 3.16
N SER A 110 28.70 -13.43 4.00
CA SER A 110 27.63 -14.15 4.70
C SER A 110 26.71 -14.91 3.73
N GLU A 111 25.97 -15.87 4.20
CA GLU A 111 25.10 -16.73 3.40
C GLU A 111 24.10 -15.92 2.54
N CYS A 112 23.46 -14.91 3.12
CA CYS A 112 22.54 -14.02 2.39
C CYS A 112 23.25 -12.81 1.75
N GLY A 113 24.54 -12.57 2.02
CA GLY A 113 25.28 -11.42 1.52
C GLY A 113 24.83 -10.06 2.08
N LEU A 114 24.17 -10.07 3.23
CA LEU A 114 23.58 -8.91 3.88
C LEU A 114 23.89 -8.90 5.38
N PRO A 115 23.74 -7.74 6.06
CA PRO A 115 23.85 -7.69 7.51
C PRO A 115 22.77 -8.54 8.18
N PHE A 116 23.07 -9.12 9.32
CA PHE A 116 22.24 -10.10 10.03
C PHE A 116 20.79 -9.63 10.26
N LYS A 117 20.59 -8.38 10.70
CA LYS A 117 19.25 -7.86 11.00
C LYS A 117 18.39 -7.68 9.75
N GLU A 118 18.98 -7.29 8.65
CA GLU A 118 18.28 -7.19 7.37
C GLU A 118 17.92 -8.59 6.83
N CYS A 119 18.77 -9.60 7.03
CA CYS A 119 18.41 -10.98 6.72
C CYS A 119 17.22 -11.46 7.56
N GLU A 120 17.19 -11.18 8.86
CA GLU A 120 16.06 -11.55 9.72
C GLU A 120 14.75 -10.90 9.25
N VAL A 121 14.80 -9.61 8.86
CA VAL A 121 13.62 -8.91 8.34
C VAL A 121 13.16 -9.49 7.01
N LEU A 122 14.09 -9.78 6.10
CA LEU A 122 13.76 -10.42 4.82
C LEU A 122 13.14 -11.80 5.02
N ALA A 123 13.66 -12.61 5.94
CA ALA A 123 13.06 -13.91 6.27
C ALA A 123 11.62 -13.77 6.78
N GLN A 124 11.34 -12.78 7.63
CA GLN A 124 9.99 -12.52 8.12
C GLN A 124 9.03 -11.99 7.02
N ILE A 125 9.55 -11.20 6.07
CA ILE A 125 8.81 -10.73 4.91
C ILE A 125 8.44 -11.92 4.01
N GLU A 126 9.39 -12.81 3.76
CA GLU A 126 9.21 -14.02 2.95
C GLU A 126 8.22 -14.99 3.59
N GLU A 127 8.32 -15.24 4.91
CA GLU A 127 7.38 -16.07 5.66
C GLU A 127 5.94 -15.59 5.50
N ARG A 128 5.73 -14.26 5.45
CA ARG A 128 4.42 -13.63 5.24
C ARG A 128 4.02 -13.50 3.77
N LYS A 129 4.89 -13.91 2.86
CA LYS A 129 4.69 -13.79 1.40
C LYS A 129 4.46 -12.35 0.95
N ILE A 130 5.06 -11.38 1.63
CA ILE A 130 4.98 -9.97 1.26
C ILE A 130 5.98 -9.72 0.12
N PRO A 131 5.57 -9.11 -1.00
CA PRO A 131 6.49 -8.69 -2.04
C PRO A 131 7.58 -7.77 -1.49
N ALA A 132 8.84 -8.08 -1.78
CA ALA A 132 9.99 -7.34 -1.27
C ALA A 132 10.86 -6.77 -2.38
N ILE A 133 11.51 -5.64 -2.11
CA ILE A 133 12.53 -4.99 -2.94
C ILE A 133 13.71 -4.63 -2.05
N LEU A 134 14.91 -5.02 -2.43
CA LEU A 134 16.16 -4.62 -1.77
C LEU A 134 16.72 -3.38 -2.45
N VAL A 135 16.99 -2.35 -1.67
CA VAL A 135 17.53 -1.08 -2.16
C VAL A 135 18.94 -0.86 -1.61
N LEU A 136 19.90 -0.78 -2.50
CA LEU A 136 21.28 -0.41 -2.19
C LEU A 136 21.41 1.11 -2.33
N ASN A 137 21.27 1.82 -1.22
CA ASN A 137 21.28 3.28 -1.20
C ASN A 137 22.70 3.83 -1.00
N GLN A 138 22.86 5.14 -1.25
CA GLN A 138 24.11 5.89 -1.11
C GLN A 138 25.19 5.48 -2.13
N THR A 139 24.78 5.09 -3.32
CA THR A 139 25.68 4.73 -4.41
C THR A 139 26.61 5.85 -4.84
N ASP A 140 26.28 7.11 -4.53
CA ASP A 140 27.12 8.28 -4.75
C ASP A 140 28.43 8.28 -3.97
N LYS A 141 28.57 7.39 -2.97
CA LYS A 141 29.80 7.23 -2.17
C LYS A 141 30.80 6.24 -2.77
N LEU A 142 30.41 5.49 -3.78
CA LEU A 142 31.21 4.42 -4.38
C LEU A 142 31.53 4.70 -5.85
N THR A 143 32.58 4.04 -6.36
CA THR A 143 32.81 3.97 -7.81
C THR A 143 31.80 3.06 -8.47
N THR A 144 31.50 3.31 -9.75
CA THR A 144 30.56 2.47 -10.52
C THR A 144 30.94 0.99 -10.51
N GLU A 145 32.23 0.69 -10.60
CA GLU A 145 32.76 -0.68 -10.62
C GLU A 145 32.52 -1.38 -9.29
N SER A 146 32.84 -0.73 -8.16
CA SER A 146 32.62 -1.28 -6.82
C SER A 146 31.13 -1.51 -6.55
N MET A 147 30.29 -0.56 -6.95
CA MET A 147 28.83 -0.67 -6.82
C MET A 147 28.29 -1.87 -7.59
N GLN A 148 28.70 -2.04 -8.85
CA GLN A 148 28.28 -3.17 -9.69
C GLN A 148 28.73 -4.51 -9.13
N GLN A 149 29.95 -4.61 -8.61
CA GLN A 149 30.48 -5.84 -7.99
C GLN A 149 29.65 -6.25 -6.76
N ILE A 150 29.35 -5.30 -5.87
CA ILE A 150 28.56 -5.54 -4.67
C ILE A 150 27.13 -5.94 -5.06
N GLN A 151 26.50 -5.19 -5.96
CA GLN A 151 25.15 -5.47 -6.42
C GLN A 151 25.07 -6.88 -7.04
N HIS A 152 26.01 -7.24 -7.91
CA HIS A 152 26.07 -8.56 -8.53
C HIS A 152 26.23 -9.69 -7.49
N SER A 153 27.10 -9.52 -6.50
CA SER A 153 27.31 -10.49 -5.43
C SER A 153 26.00 -10.72 -4.62
N ILE A 154 25.28 -9.63 -4.28
CA ILE A 154 24.01 -9.72 -3.54
C ILE A 154 22.93 -10.39 -4.39
N MET A 155 22.83 -10.04 -5.68
CA MET A 155 21.85 -10.64 -6.59
C MET A 155 22.08 -12.14 -6.78
N GLN A 156 23.32 -12.60 -6.84
CA GLN A 156 23.63 -14.03 -6.93
C GLN A 156 23.14 -14.83 -5.72
N LYS A 157 23.19 -14.23 -4.53
CA LYS A 157 22.74 -14.85 -3.27
C LYS A 157 21.23 -14.74 -3.05
N ASN A 158 20.57 -13.79 -3.71
CA ASN A 158 19.14 -13.53 -3.58
C ASN A 158 18.45 -13.45 -4.95
N PRO A 159 18.39 -14.54 -5.73
CA PRO A 159 17.95 -14.50 -7.12
C PRO A 159 16.46 -14.13 -7.31
N SER A 160 15.63 -14.33 -6.30
CA SER A 160 14.18 -14.01 -6.33
C SER A 160 13.88 -12.58 -5.91
N LEU A 161 14.86 -11.87 -5.33
CA LEU A 161 14.68 -10.53 -4.76
C LEU A 161 15.17 -9.46 -5.75
N PRO A 162 14.34 -8.52 -6.20
CA PRO A 162 14.80 -7.37 -6.96
C PRO A 162 15.79 -6.54 -6.14
N VAL A 163 16.96 -6.26 -6.71
CA VAL A 163 18.03 -5.48 -6.06
C VAL A 163 18.28 -4.22 -6.88
N ILE A 164 17.90 -3.08 -6.35
CA ILE A 164 17.96 -1.78 -7.04
C ILE A 164 19.02 -0.89 -6.38
N ALA A 165 19.96 -0.42 -7.16
CA ALA A 165 20.98 0.54 -6.70
C ALA A 165 20.46 1.98 -6.85
N VAL A 166 20.50 2.75 -5.75
CA VAL A 166 19.98 4.13 -5.76
C VAL A 166 20.93 5.10 -5.07
N SER A 167 20.86 6.37 -5.46
CA SER A 167 21.31 7.49 -4.65
C SER A 167 20.11 8.41 -4.37
N ALA A 168 19.58 8.30 -3.16
CA ALA A 168 18.50 9.19 -2.72
C ALA A 168 18.90 10.65 -2.73
N LYS A 169 20.21 10.95 -2.65
CA LYS A 169 20.77 12.30 -2.71
C LYS A 169 20.74 12.89 -4.12
N ASN A 170 21.11 12.09 -5.12
CA ASN A 170 21.25 12.54 -6.52
C ASN A 170 20.01 12.19 -7.36
N GLY A 171 19.08 11.39 -6.83
CA GLY A 171 17.90 10.91 -7.56
C GLY A 171 18.18 9.76 -8.54
N THR A 172 19.41 9.24 -8.58
CA THR A 172 19.78 8.13 -9.46
C THR A 172 19.08 6.84 -8.99
N GLY A 173 18.56 6.03 -9.93
CA GLY A 173 17.90 4.75 -9.64
C GLY A 173 16.48 4.86 -9.04
N ILE A 174 15.97 6.08 -8.82
CA ILE A 174 14.62 6.28 -8.25
C ILE A 174 13.53 5.84 -9.21
N GLN A 175 13.72 6.02 -10.53
CA GLN A 175 12.72 5.57 -11.50
C GLN A 175 12.68 4.04 -11.58
N GLU A 176 13.84 3.38 -11.62
CA GLU A 176 13.92 1.92 -11.58
C GLU A 176 13.27 1.34 -10.31
N LEU A 177 13.43 2.02 -9.17
CA LEU A 177 12.76 1.63 -7.94
C LEU A 177 11.24 1.76 -8.06
N LYS A 178 10.72 2.84 -8.65
CA LYS A 178 9.28 3.00 -8.90
C LYS A 178 8.75 1.92 -9.82
N ASP A 179 9.48 1.58 -10.88
CA ASP A 179 9.10 0.52 -11.82
C ASP A 179 9.08 -0.85 -11.12
N ALA A 180 10.04 -1.14 -10.25
CA ALA A 180 10.05 -2.35 -9.44
C ALA A 180 8.87 -2.38 -8.43
N MET A 181 8.51 -1.25 -7.83
CA MET A 181 7.32 -1.14 -6.97
C MET A 181 6.05 -1.44 -7.76
N ILE A 182 5.92 -0.94 -8.99
CA ILE A 182 4.78 -1.21 -9.88
C ILE A 182 4.69 -2.70 -10.20
N GLN A 183 5.81 -3.35 -10.52
CA GLN A 183 5.85 -4.79 -10.82
C GLN A 183 5.52 -5.68 -9.62
N LYS A 184 5.82 -5.23 -8.41
CA LYS A 184 5.57 -5.96 -7.15
C LYS A 184 4.27 -5.56 -6.47
N ALA A 185 3.59 -4.52 -6.97
CA ALA A 185 2.29 -4.15 -6.43
C ALA A 185 1.31 -5.32 -6.60
N PRO A 186 0.48 -5.59 -5.57
CA PRO A 186 -0.61 -6.54 -5.74
C PRO A 186 -1.44 -6.08 -6.95
N ASP A 187 -1.81 -7.04 -7.79
CA ASP A 187 -2.68 -6.74 -8.93
C ASP A 187 -3.87 -5.94 -8.42
N VAL A 188 -4.01 -4.73 -8.94
CA VAL A 188 -5.16 -3.87 -8.62
C VAL A 188 -6.46 -4.54 -9.11
N ASP A 189 -6.32 -5.50 -10.05
CA ASP A 189 -7.41 -6.34 -10.55
C ASP A 189 -7.75 -7.51 -9.61
N CYS A 190 -6.94 -7.84 -8.61
CA CYS A 190 -7.36 -8.61 -7.44
C CYS A 190 -8.15 -7.75 -6.43
N LYS A 191 -8.88 -6.75 -6.91
CA LYS A 191 -9.95 -6.15 -6.13
C LYS A 191 -10.87 -7.29 -5.73
N LEU A 192 -11.01 -7.48 -4.43
CA LEU A 192 -12.10 -8.26 -3.88
C LEU A 192 -13.36 -7.75 -4.58
N HIS A 193 -13.86 -8.52 -5.55
CA HIS A 193 -15.12 -8.21 -6.18
C HIS A 193 -16.16 -8.20 -5.07
N ILE A 194 -16.79 -7.07 -4.83
CA ILE A 194 -17.82 -6.97 -3.79
C ILE A 194 -19.06 -7.69 -4.29
N ILE A 195 -19.36 -7.50 -5.57
CA ILE A 195 -20.56 -8.02 -6.23
C ILE A 195 -20.31 -8.44 -7.70
N GLY A 196 -19.14 -8.09 -8.25
CA GLY A 196 -18.83 -8.33 -9.66
C GLY A 196 -18.90 -9.78 -10.09
N ASP A 197 -18.68 -10.73 -9.15
CA ASP A 197 -18.83 -12.18 -9.38
C ASP A 197 -20.30 -12.65 -9.48
N LYS A 198 -21.28 -11.78 -9.18
CA LYS A 198 -22.73 -12.07 -9.18
C LYS A 198 -23.48 -11.40 -10.32
N VAL A 199 -22.80 -10.57 -11.12
CA VAL A 199 -23.43 -9.78 -12.18
C VAL A 199 -22.74 -9.99 -13.53
N GLU A 200 -23.50 -9.87 -14.60
CA GLU A 200 -23.01 -9.87 -15.97
C GLU A 200 -23.21 -8.50 -16.63
N ALA A 201 -22.54 -8.27 -17.74
CA ALA A 201 -22.69 -7.03 -18.48
C ALA A 201 -24.15 -6.79 -18.90
N GLY A 202 -24.67 -5.61 -18.56
CA GLY A 202 -26.05 -5.22 -18.83
C GLY A 202 -27.06 -5.59 -17.74
N ASP A 203 -26.66 -6.36 -16.71
CA ASP A 203 -27.54 -6.64 -15.56
C ASP A 203 -27.90 -5.34 -14.82
N ILE A 204 -29.14 -5.22 -14.40
CA ILE A 204 -29.63 -4.07 -13.63
C ILE A 204 -29.61 -4.41 -12.13
N VAL A 205 -28.86 -3.63 -11.37
CA VAL A 205 -28.74 -3.76 -9.93
C VAL A 205 -29.30 -2.50 -9.25
N VAL A 206 -30.20 -2.68 -8.30
CA VAL A 206 -30.78 -1.56 -7.53
C VAL A 206 -30.07 -1.46 -6.17
N LEU A 207 -29.42 -0.33 -5.91
CA LEU A 207 -28.85 0.02 -4.62
C LEU A 207 -29.85 0.86 -3.82
N VAL A 208 -30.26 0.34 -2.68
CA VAL A 208 -31.12 1.07 -1.76
C VAL A 208 -30.28 1.70 -0.67
N VAL A 209 -30.16 3.01 -0.71
CA VAL A 209 -29.29 3.79 0.17
C VAL A 209 -30.14 4.52 1.20
N PRO A 210 -30.08 4.17 2.49
CA PRO A 210 -30.72 4.97 3.52
C PRO A 210 -30.04 6.34 3.61
N VAL A 211 -30.81 7.38 3.77
CA VAL A 211 -30.30 8.72 4.07
C VAL A 211 -30.01 8.77 5.56
N ASP A 212 -28.79 8.45 5.93
CA ASP A 212 -28.34 8.53 7.31
C ASP A 212 -28.06 9.98 7.70
N SER A 213 -28.61 10.40 8.83
CA SER A 213 -28.34 11.72 9.42
C SER A 213 -26.88 11.89 9.86
N ALA A 214 -26.15 10.79 10.04
CA ALA A 214 -24.72 10.76 10.38
C ALA A 214 -23.80 10.86 9.15
N ALA A 215 -24.31 10.63 7.93
CA ALA A 215 -23.52 10.80 6.71
C ALA A 215 -23.28 12.29 6.41
N PRO A 216 -22.09 12.68 5.95
CA PRO A 216 -21.85 14.06 5.52
C PRO A 216 -22.85 14.45 4.43
N LYS A 217 -23.53 15.58 4.61
CA LYS A 217 -24.55 16.07 3.66
C LYS A 217 -24.02 16.04 2.21
N GLY A 218 -24.77 15.38 1.33
CA GLY A 218 -24.48 15.33 -0.10
C GLY A 218 -23.44 14.28 -0.55
N ARG A 219 -23.10 13.30 0.30
CA ARG A 219 -22.14 12.24 -0.06
C ARG A 219 -22.71 10.85 0.21
N LEU A 220 -22.44 9.93 -0.71
CA LEU A 220 -22.57 8.50 -0.46
C LEU A 220 -21.43 8.04 0.45
N ILE A 221 -21.70 7.10 1.35
CA ILE A 221 -20.67 6.48 2.17
C ILE A 221 -19.80 5.55 1.30
N MET A 222 -18.59 5.28 1.75
CA MET A 222 -17.61 4.55 0.97
C MET A 222 -18.07 3.18 0.48
N PRO A 223 -18.67 2.29 1.30
CA PRO A 223 -19.13 0.99 0.81
C PRO A 223 -20.10 1.11 -0.36
N GLN A 224 -20.96 2.13 -0.36
CA GLN A 224 -21.89 2.40 -1.45
C GLN A 224 -21.17 2.83 -2.73
N GLN A 225 -20.16 3.70 -2.61
CA GLN A 225 -19.33 4.12 -3.74
C GLN A 225 -18.53 2.96 -4.33
N GLN A 226 -17.99 2.07 -3.49
CA GLN A 226 -17.25 0.88 -3.91
C GLN A 226 -18.13 -0.11 -4.66
N VAL A 227 -19.35 -0.37 -4.17
CA VAL A 227 -20.32 -1.23 -4.87
C VAL A 227 -20.70 -0.65 -6.23
N ILE A 228 -20.99 0.67 -6.31
CA ILE A 228 -21.29 1.33 -7.60
C ILE A 228 -20.11 1.19 -8.55
N ARG A 229 -18.89 1.40 -8.07
CA ARG A 229 -17.69 1.28 -8.89
C ARG A 229 -17.49 -0.15 -9.39
N ASP A 230 -17.66 -1.16 -8.53
CA ASP A 230 -17.52 -2.57 -8.89
C ASP A 230 -18.55 -2.98 -9.95
N LEU A 231 -19.81 -2.52 -9.86
CA LEU A 231 -20.83 -2.74 -10.87
C LEU A 231 -20.46 -2.14 -12.22
N LEU A 232 -19.94 -0.90 -12.23
CA LEU A 232 -19.53 -0.21 -13.46
C LEU A 232 -18.32 -0.88 -14.10
N ASP A 233 -17.36 -1.36 -13.32
CA ASP A 233 -16.19 -2.09 -13.80
C ASP A 233 -16.60 -3.43 -14.49
N HIS A 234 -17.76 -4.02 -14.11
CA HIS A 234 -18.36 -5.20 -14.72
C HIS A 234 -19.43 -4.88 -15.78
N GLN A 235 -19.53 -3.62 -16.23
CA GLN A 235 -20.49 -3.16 -17.23
C GLN A 235 -21.95 -3.40 -16.84
N ALA A 236 -22.27 -3.53 -15.55
CA ALA A 236 -23.61 -3.61 -15.02
C ALA A 236 -24.22 -2.21 -14.84
N VAL A 237 -25.53 -2.14 -14.80
CA VAL A 237 -26.29 -0.89 -14.59
C VAL A 237 -26.63 -0.73 -13.13
N ALA A 238 -26.15 0.37 -12.50
CA ALA A 238 -26.46 0.69 -11.12
C ALA A 238 -27.61 1.70 -11.06
N VAL A 239 -28.73 1.33 -10.44
CA VAL A 239 -29.85 2.22 -10.11
C VAL A 239 -29.84 2.50 -8.63
N VAL A 240 -29.69 3.75 -8.23
CA VAL A 240 -29.61 4.14 -6.81
C VAL A 240 -30.92 4.77 -6.37
N THR A 241 -31.51 4.29 -5.30
CA THR A 241 -32.79 4.78 -4.77
C THR A 241 -32.81 4.78 -3.22
N GLN A 242 -33.86 5.36 -2.66
CA GLN A 242 -34.15 5.29 -1.24
C GLN A 242 -35.27 4.27 -0.98
N VAL A 243 -35.43 3.83 0.28
CA VAL A 243 -36.43 2.84 0.67
C VAL A 243 -37.85 3.23 0.22
N PRO A 244 -38.32 4.49 0.43
CA PRO A 244 -39.71 4.87 0.04
C PRO A 244 -39.99 4.76 -1.45
N GLU A 245 -38.97 4.92 -2.30
CA GLU A 245 -39.13 4.91 -3.76
C GLU A 245 -38.84 3.53 -4.38
N LEU A 246 -38.39 2.55 -3.59
CA LEU A 246 -37.99 1.24 -4.09
C LEU A 246 -39.13 0.56 -4.88
N GLY A 247 -40.35 0.53 -4.36
CA GLY A 247 -41.49 -0.08 -5.04
C GLY A 247 -41.74 0.52 -6.44
N ASN A 248 -41.73 1.86 -6.53
CA ASN A 248 -41.92 2.59 -7.78
C ASN A 248 -40.79 2.28 -8.79
N VAL A 249 -39.55 2.13 -8.31
CA VAL A 249 -38.40 1.78 -9.15
C VAL A 249 -38.52 0.36 -9.69
N LEU A 250 -38.88 -0.62 -8.85
CA LEU A 250 -39.06 -2.01 -9.24
C LEU A 250 -40.19 -2.17 -10.29
N GLU A 251 -41.32 -1.47 -10.10
CA GLU A 251 -42.42 -1.46 -11.07
C GLU A 251 -41.97 -0.91 -12.43
N ARG A 252 -41.21 0.19 -12.43
CA ARG A 252 -40.70 0.81 -13.68
C ARG A 252 -39.71 -0.09 -14.42
N LEU A 253 -38.92 -0.83 -13.70
CA LEU A 253 -37.93 -1.77 -14.28
C LEU A 253 -38.55 -3.10 -14.71
N LYS A 254 -39.84 -3.33 -14.49
CA LYS A 254 -40.65 -4.47 -15.04
C LYS A 254 -39.99 -5.84 -14.82
N GLY A 255 -39.41 -6.09 -13.65
CA GLY A 255 -38.79 -7.37 -13.35
C GLY A 255 -37.43 -7.63 -14.00
N GLN A 256 -36.81 -6.62 -14.61
CA GLN A 256 -35.46 -6.73 -15.18
C GLN A 256 -34.35 -6.56 -14.15
N VAL A 257 -34.71 -6.45 -12.88
CA VAL A 257 -33.75 -6.27 -11.79
C VAL A 257 -33.12 -7.63 -11.43
N LYS A 258 -31.81 -7.74 -11.58
CA LYS A 258 -31.03 -8.93 -11.21
C LYS A 258 -30.87 -9.05 -9.69
N LEU A 259 -30.59 -7.91 -9.03
CA LEU A 259 -30.22 -7.88 -7.63
C LEU A 259 -30.64 -6.55 -6.99
N VAL A 260 -31.06 -6.63 -5.72
CA VAL A 260 -31.28 -5.46 -4.86
C VAL A 260 -30.27 -5.52 -3.71
N ILE A 261 -29.50 -4.44 -3.55
CA ILE A 261 -28.45 -4.31 -2.53
C ILE A 261 -28.86 -3.20 -1.56
N THR A 262 -28.73 -3.49 -0.27
CA THR A 262 -28.99 -2.50 0.79
C THR A 262 -28.03 -2.73 1.95
N ASP A 263 -27.87 -1.76 2.83
CA ASP A 263 -27.14 -1.95 4.08
C ASP A 263 -28.04 -2.56 5.18
N SER A 264 -27.41 -3.00 6.26
CA SER A 264 -28.10 -3.72 7.33
C SER A 264 -29.20 -2.91 8.01
N GLN A 265 -29.13 -1.57 7.97
CA GLN A 265 -30.09 -0.68 8.61
C GLN A 265 -31.44 -0.73 7.90
N ALA A 266 -31.44 -0.75 6.56
CA ALA A 266 -32.67 -0.75 5.75
C ALA A 266 -33.13 -2.17 5.35
N PHE A 267 -32.38 -3.22 5.71
CA PHE A 267 -32.63 -4.59 5.26
C PHE A 267 -34.08 -5.08 5.51
N LYS A 268 -34.63 -4.81 6.71
CA LYS A 268 -35.98 -5.27 7.07
C LYS A 268 -37.07 -4.64 6.20
N GLU A 269 -36.93 -3.34 5.92
CA GLU A 269 -37.89 -2.58 5.12
C GLU A 269 -37.80 -2.99 3.65
N VAL A 270 -36.59 -3.11 3.13
CA VAL A 270 -36.33 -3.55 1.74
C VAL A 270 -36.87 -4.98 1.52
N ALA A 271 -36.62 -5.90 2.45
CA ALA A 271 -37.09 -7.29 2.35
C ALA A 271 -38.63 -7.46 2.38
N GLN A 272 -39.37 -6.42 2.78
CA GLN A 272 -40.83 -6.42 2.72
C GLN A 272 -41.38 -5.91 1.37
N ILE A 273 -40.54 -5.23 0.59
CA ILE A 273 -40.94 -4.63 -0.68
C ILE A 273 -40.55 -5.54 -1.86
N VAL A 274 -39.42 -6.28 -1.72
CA VAL A 274 -38.87 -7.20 -2.72
C VAL A 274 -39.43 -8.60 -2.52
#